data_12449324f94441d1798774576757a56c
#
_entry.id   12449324f94441d1798774576757a56c
#
_cell.length_a   1.000
_cell.length_b   1.000
_cell.length_c   1.000
_cell.angle_alpha   90.00
_cell.angle_beta   90.00
_cell.angle_gamma   90.00
#
_symmetry.space_group_name_H-M   'P 1'
#
loop_
_entity.id
_entity.type
_entity.pdbx_description
1 polymer ?
#
loop_
_entity_poly.entity_id
_entity_poly.type
_entity_poly.pdbx_seq_one_letter_code
_entity_poly.pdbx_strand_id
1 'polypeptide(L)'
;VWIRKGIEARRTRNEGRVRRLEELRNMRSQRRDHLGSIKLQIDSNQTSGKIVAEVEHLAISFADKVIVKDFSCKIIRGDKIGLIGSNGIGKSTVLKAILGLITPDSGIVKLGTKLEIAYFDQLRAQLDDNKTIQEVIAEGQDYVFINGYRKHIATYLEDFLFDPARFRSPVASLSGGERNRLLLAKLFSQPANVLVLDEPTNDLDMDTLELLEEL
;
A
#
# COMPACT_ATOMS: atom_id res chain seq x y z
N VAL A 1 2.20 23.35 8.39
CA VAL A 1 2.90 23.98 9.53
C VAL A 1 3.99 24.92 9.04
N TRP A 2 4.75 24.54 8.02
CA TRP A 2 5.83 25.33 7.41
C TRP A 2 5.37 26.60 6.69
N ILE A 3 4.20 26.59 6.07
CA ILE A 3 3.63 27.73 5.33
C ILE A 3 3.07 28.82 6.28
N ARG A 4 2.73 28.46 7.52
CA ARG A 4 2.18 29.39 8.51
C ARG A 4 3.24 30.07 9.35
N LYS A 5 4.46 29.51 9.44
CA LYS A 5 5.61 30.16 10.08
C LYS A 5 6.45 30.82 8.99
N GLY A 6 6.39 32.16 8.87
CA GLY A 6 7.21 32.91 7.94
C GLY A 6 8.69 32.63 8.18
N ILE A 7 9.44 32.39 7.10
CA ILE A 7 10.91 32.31 7.17
C ILE A 7 11.42 33.72 7.27
N GLU A 8 12.02 34.09 8.39
CA GLU A 8 12.58 35.43 8.64
C GLU A 8 13.65 35.88 7.64
N ALA A 9 14.21 34.97 6.85
CA ALA A 9 15.28 35.24 5.88
C ALA A 9 14.84 35.65 4.46
N ARG A 10 13.54 35.60 4.11
CA ARG A 10 13.03 36.06 2.81
C ARG A 10 12.00 37.14 2.97
N ARG A 11 12.38 38.37 2.59
CA ARG A 11 11.56 39.60 2.70
C ARG A 11 10.30 39.64 1.82
N THR A 12 10.08 38.68 0.94
CA THR A 12 8.87 38.61 0.09
C THR A 12 8.33 37.19 0.04
N ARG A 13 7.10 37.04 0.52
CA ARG A 13 6.32 35.79 0.40
C ARG A 13 6.00 35.58 -1.09
N ASN A 14 6.31 34.41 -1.62
CA ASN A 14 5.97 34.09 -3.01
C ASN A 14 4.45 33.82 -3.09
N GLU A 15 3.68 34.89 -3.27
CA GLU A 15 2.21 34.83 -3.32
C GLU A 15 1.66 33.89 -4.40
N GLY A 16 2.37 33.75 -5.53
CA GLY A 16 1.99 32.84 -6.60
C GLY A 16 2.01 31.38 -6.15
N ARG A 17 3.01 30.99 -5.33
CA ARG A 17 3.06 29.62 -4.77
C ARG A 17 1.99 29.39 -3.72
N VAL A 18 1.66 30.41 -2.94
CA VAL A 18 0.60 30.31 -1.92
C VAL A 18 -0.75 30.17 -2.60
N ARG A 19 -1.06 31.01 -3.61
CA ARG A 19 -2.32 30.90 -4.40
C ARG A 19 -2.46 29.52 -5.06
N ARG A 20 -1.38 29.03 -5.68
CA ARG A 20 -1.39 27.72 -6.32
C ARG A 20 -1.62 26.57 -5.31
N LEU A 21 -1.07 26.67 -4.11
CA LEU A 21 -1.34 25.74 -3.01
C LEU A 21 -2.77 25.83 -2.47
N GLU A 22 -3.33 27.04 -2.43
CA GLU A 22 -4.73 27.24 -2.04
C GLU A 22 -5.70 26.74 -3.12
N GLU A 23 -5.38 26.93 -4.40
CA GLU A 23 -6.13 26.37 -5.54
C GLU A 23 -6.08 24.84 -5.52
N LEU A 24 -4.91 24.25 -5.30
CA LEU A 24 -4.76 22.80 -5.16
C LEU A 24 -5.53 22.25 -3.95
N ARG A 25 -5.54 22.97 -2.83
CA ARG A 25 -6.34 22.60 -1.65
C ARG A 25 -7.85 22.71 -1.91
N ASN A 26 -8.29 23.71 -2.64
CA ASN A 26 -9.69 23.89 -2.99
C ASN A 26 -10.14 22.82 -4.01
N MET A 27 -9.31 22.52 -5.02
CA MET A 27 -9.57 21.39 -5.93
C MET A 27 -9.60 20.05 -5.17
N ARG A 28 -8.75 19.89 -4.17
CA ARG A 28 -8.70 18.70 -3.29
C ARG A 28 -9.97 18.59 -2.43
N SER A 29 -10.45 19.70 -1.83
CA SER A 29 -11.70 19.67 -1.05
C SER A 29 -12.91 19.36 -1.93
N GLN A 30 -12.98 19.88 -3.15
CA GLN A 30 -14.04 19.56 -4.11
C GLN A 30 -14.00 18.10 -4.59
N ARG A 31 -12.80 17.50 -4.71
CA ARG A 31 -12.65 16.08 -4.99
C ARG A 31 -13.09 15.20 -3.81
N ARG A 32 -12.86 15.64 -2.57
CA ARG A 32 -13.32 14.92 -1.36
C ARG A 32 -14.83 14.78 -1.27
N ASP A 33 -15.59 15.73 -1.80
CA ASP A 33 -17.05 15.65 -1.83
C ASP A 33 -17.57 14.59 -2.82
N HIS A 34 -16.72 14.14 -3.77
CA HIS A 34 -17.02 13.04 -4.71
C HIS A 34 -16.47 11.68 -4.27
N LEU A 35 -15.49 11.65 -3.40
CA LEU A 35 -14.96 10.41 -2.82
C LEU A 35 -15.77 10.12 -1.55
N GLY A 36 -16.82 9.33 -1.69
CA GLY A 36 -17.47 8.70 -0.55
C GLY A 36 -16.38 8.04 0.29
N SER A 37 -16.37 8.24 1.61
CA SER A 37 -15.40 7.63 2.51
C SER A 37 -15.38 6.13 2.29
N ILE A 38 -14.33 5.65 1.63
CA ILE A 38 -14.12 4.22 1.40
C ILE A 38 -13.73 3.64 2.74
N LYS A 39 -14.68 3.07 3.45
CA LYS A 39 -14.39 2.17 4.56
C LYS A 39 -14.00 0.83 3.96
N LEU A 40 -12.83 0.73 3.38
CA LEU A 40 -12.22 -0.54 3.05
C LEU A 40 -11.80 -1.20 4.37
N GLN A 41 -12.68 -2.02 4.91
CA GLN A 41 -12.33 -2.93 5.99
C GLN A 41 -11.76 -4.18 5.34
N ILE A 42 -10.50 -4.49 5.60
CA ILE A 42 -9.88 -5.75 5.19
C ILE A 42 -10.63 -6.88 5.90
N ASP A 43 -11.26 -7.74 5.11
CA ASP A 43 -12.04 -8.84 5.68
C ASP A 43 -11.14 -9.98 6.10
N SER A 44 -11.13 -10.24 7.38
CA SER A 44 -10.65 -11.49 7.92
C SER A 44 -11.84 -12.44 8.10
N ASN A 45 -12.36 -12.99 7.02
CA ASN A 45 -13.39 -14.06 7.10
C ASN A 45 -12.88 -15.31 7.83
N GLN A 46 -11.57 -15.38 8.08
CA GLN A 46 -10.98 -16.34 9.00
C GLN A 46 -10.23 -15.55 10.08
N THR A 47 -10.73 -15.58 11.28
CA THR A 47 -10.06 -14.98 12.43
C THR A 47 -8.66 -15.58 12.57
N SER A 48 -7.63 -14.87 12.07
CA SER A 48 -6.24 -15.14 12.43
C SER A 48 -6.09 -15.05 13.95
N GLY A 49 -5.14 -15.77 14.52
CA GLY A 49 -4.81 -15.62 15.93
C GLY A 49 -4.53 -14.16 16.30
N LYS A 50 -4.55 -13.81 17.57
CA LYS A 50 -4.23 -12.45 18.04
C LYS A 50 -2.81 -12.03 17.66
N ILE A 51 -1.87 -12.99 17.59
CA ILE A 51 -0.46 -12.78 17.24
C ILE A 51 -0.30 -13.00 15.74
N VAL A 52 0.28 -12.02 15.05
CA VAL A 52 0.66 -12.10 13.63
C VAL A 52 2.08 -12.64 13.49
N ALA A 53 3.03 -12.09 14.25
CA ALA A 53 4.40 -12.59 14.30
C ALA A 53 5.01 -12.33 15.67
N GLU A 54 5.83 -13.24 16.14
CA GLU A 54 6.67 -13.10 17.33
C GLU A 54 8.10 -13.41 16.94
N VAL A 55 8.98 -12.44 17.14
CA VAL A 55 10.38 -12.48 16.74
C VAL A 55 11.23 -12.31 17.98
N GLU A 56 12.16 -13.26 18.20
CA GLU A 56 13.05 -13.28 19.36
C GLU A 56 14.50 -13.37 18.88
N HIS A 57 15.33 -12.40 19.27
CA HIS A 57 16.78 -12.36 19.02
C HIS A 57 17.19 -12.58 17.56
N LEU A 58 16.44 -11.99 16.62
CA LEU A 58 16.71 -12.10 15.19
C LEU A 58 18.05 -11.45 14.84
N ALA A 59 18.91 -12.21 14.20
CA ALA A 59 20.14 -11.70 13.59
C ALA A 59 20.18 -12.10 12.11
N ILE A 60 20.58 -11.16 11.27
CA ILE A 60 20.69 -11.34 9.82
C ILE A 60 21.93 -10.61 9.32
N SER A 61 22.73 -11.32 8.54
CA SER A 61 23.87 -10.77 7.80
C SER A 61 23.84 -11.23 6.34
N PHE A 62 24.40 -10.42 5.47
CA PHE A 62 24.66 -10.77 4.08
C PHE A 62 26.13 -10.54 3.78
N ALA A 63 26.84 -11.61 3.48
CA ALA A 63 28.29 -11.60 3.34
C ALA A 63 28.93 -10.94 4.58
N ASP A 64 29.68 -9.87 4.42
CA ASP A 64 30.34 -9.17 5.52
C ASP A 64 29.50 -8.06 6.16
N LYS A 65 28.24 -7.84 5.68
CA LYS A 65 27.38 -6.77 6.19
C LYS A 65 26.32 -7.31 7.14
N VAL A 66 26.42 -6.90 8.41
CA VAL A 66 25.38 -7.17 9.40
C VAL A 66 24.20 -6.23 9.15
N ILE A 67 23.02 -6.79 8.88
CA ILE A 67 21.77 -6.05 8.69
C ILE A 67 21.08 -5.84 10.03
N VAL A 68 20.97 -6.91 10.82
CA VAL A 68 20.37 -6.91 12.15
C VAL A 68 21.23 -7.73 13.08
N LYS A 69 21.52 -7.21 14.27
CA LYS A 69 22.35 -7.92 15.27
C LYS A 69 21.53 -8.69 16.30
N ASP A 70 20.49 -8.06 16.80
CA ASP A 70 19.59 -8.59 17.82
C ASP A 70 18.28 -7.78 17.76
N PHE A 71 17.25 -8.37 17.19
CA PHE A 71 15.96 -7.71 17.05
C PHE A 71 14.87 -8.62 17.57
N SER A 72 14.07 -8.10 18.48
CA SER A 72 12.91 -8.79 19.02
C SER A 72 11.69 -7.90 18.92
N CYS A 73 10.59 -8.45 18.44
CA CYS A 73 9.32 -7.75 18.39
C CYS A 73 8.15 -8.73 18.43
N LYS A 74 7.00 -8.20 18.78
CA LYS A 74 5.72 -8.92 18.72
C LYS A 74 4.71 -8.07 17.97
N ILE A 75 4.16 -8.66 16.92
CA ILE A 75 3.16 -8.03 16.05
C ILE A 75 1.82 -8.67 16.34
N ILE A 76 0.84 -7.85 16.64
CA ILE A 76 -0.51 -8.31 16.92
C ILE A 76 -1.48 -7.78 15.86
N ARG A 77 -2.62 -8.42 15.75
CA ARG A 77 -3.68 -7.98 14.83
C ARG A 77 -4.13 -6.55 15.13
N GLY A 78 -4.19 -5.73 14.08
CA GLY A 78 -4.54 -4.31 14.17
C GLY A 78 -3.34 -3.38 14.28
N ASP A 79 -2.11 -3.90 14.46
CA ASP A 79 -0.93 -3.07 14.45
C ASP A 79 -0.66 -2.48 13.06
N LYS A 80 -0.29 -1.21 13.03
CA LYS A 80 0.23 -0.50 11.86
C LYS A 80 1.70 -0.19 12.13
N ILE A 81 2.61 -0.84 11.40
CA ILE A 81 4.04 -0.80 11.67
C ILE A 81 4.77 -0.13 10.50
N GLY A 82 5.54 0.91 10.79
CA GLY A 82 6.42 1.57 9.83
C GLY A 82 7.88 1.24 10.08
N LEU A 83 8.57 0.71 9.05
CA LEU A 83 10.02 0.53 9.05
C LEU A 83 10.68 1.75 8.41
N ILE A 84 11.40 2.54 9.22
CA ILE A 84 12.04 3.77 8.80
C ILE A 84 13.55 3.58 8.75
N GLY A 85 14.17 3.98 7.64
CA GLY A 85 15.60 3.91 7.45
C GLY A 85 16.02 4.28 6.03
N SER A 86 17.30 4.52 5.79
CA SER A 86 17.84 4.84 4.47
C SER A 86 17.67 3.67 3.48
N ASN A 87 17.67 3.97 2.17
CA ASN A 87 17.59 2.94 1.14
C ASN A 87 18.82 2.02 1.20
N GLY A 88 18.61 0.72 0.98
CA GLY A 88 19.67 -0.28 1.05
C GLY A 88 20.16 -0.66 2.44
N ILE A 89 19.54 -0.15 3.54
CA ILE A 89 19.93 -0.53 4.91
C ILE A 89 19.47 -1.96 5.29
N GLY A 90 18.50 -2.52 4.57
CA GLY A 90 17.99 -3.88 4.81
C GLY A 90 16.52 -3.93 5.27
N LYS A 91 15.72 -2.87 5.09
CA LYS A 91 14.29 -2.85 5.46
C LYS A 91 13.52 -4.03 4.89
N SER A 92 13.60 -4.25 3.58
CA SER A 92 12.94 -5.37 2.89
C SER A 92 13.43 -6.74 3.38
N THR A 93 14.70 -6.84 3.75
CA THR A 93 15.28 -8.06 4.31
C THR A 93 14.68 -8.38 5.68
N VAL A 94 14.61 -7.39 6.56
CA VAL A 94 13.99 -7.54 7.89
C VAL A 94 12.51 -7.93 7.74
N LEU A 95 11.80 -7.27 6.84
CA LEU A 95 10.40 -7.54 6.56
C LEU A 95 10.19 -8.98 6.09
N LYS A 96 10.99 -9.45 5.13
CA LYS A 96 10.95 -10.83 4.63
C LYS A 96 11.29 -11.85 5.71
N ALA A 97 12.21 -11.53 6.62
CA ALA A 97 12.54 -12.41 7.74
C ALA A 97 11.39 -12.50 8.76
N ILE A 98 10.78 -11.37 9.14
CA ILE A 98 9.61 -11.34 10.03
C ILE A 98 8.45 -12.16 9.45
N LEU A 99 8.29 -12.16 8.13
CA LEU A 99 7.26 -12.93 7.43
C LEU A 99 7.67 -14.40 7.15
N GLY A 100 8.85 -14.81 7.59
CA GLY A 100 9.34 -16.18 7.37
C GLY A 100 9.70 -16.50 5.92
N LEU A 101 9.86 -15.49 5.07
CA LEU A 101 10.22 -15.65 3.64
C LEU A 101 11.73 -15.90 3.44
N ILE A 102 12.55 -15.52 4.43
CA ILE A 102 13.99 -15.82 4.48
C ILE A 102 14.33 -16.36 5.85
N THR A 103 15.32 -17.27 5.90
CA THR A 103 15.83 -17.84 7.14
C THR A 103 16.86 -16.88 7.75
N PRO A 104 16.73 -16.47 9.02
CA PRO A 104 17.72 -15.66 9.71
C PRO A 104 18.95 -16.50 10.07
N ASP A 105 20.09 -15.83 10.36
CA ASP A 105 21.31 -16.49 10.84
C ASP A 105 21.12 -17.04 12.25
N SER A 106 20.40 -16.31 13.10
CA SER A 106 19.99 -16.75 14.43
C SER A 106 18.71 -16.08 14.88
N GLY A 107 18.15 -16.58 15.98
CA GLY A 107 16.86 -16.13 16.51
C GLY A 107 15.70 -17.03 16.10
N ILE A 108 14.53 -16.69 16.58
CA ILE A 108 13.30 -17.46 16.34
C ILE A 108 12.24 -16.53 15.79
N VAL A 109 11.60 -16.97 14.70
CA VAL A 109 10.43 -16.30 14.12
C VAL A 109 9.25 -17.27 14.21
N LYS A 110 8.22 -16.88 14.95
CA LYS A 110 6.96 -17.63 15.07
C LYS A 110 5.86 -16.83 14.38
N LEU A 111 5.29 -17.37 13.33
CA LEU A 111 4.16 -16.78 12.63
C LEU A 111 2.85 -17.23 13.27
N GLY A 112 1.88 -16.34 13.23
CA GLY A 112 0.50 -16.65 13.62
C GLY A 112 -0.15 -17.68 12.70
N THR A 113 -1.31 -18.15 13.10
CA THR A 113 -2.08 -19.13 12.31
C THR A 113 -2.97 -18.42 11.29
N LYS A 114 -3.19 -19.06 10.13
CA LYS A 114 -4.09 -18.58 9.06
C LYS A 114 -3.73 -17.18 8.57
N LEU A 115 -2.44 -16.90 8.39
CA LEU A 115 -2.01 -15.65 7.80
C LEU A 115 -2.15 -15.71 6.28
N GLU A 116 -2.86 -14.73 5.74
CA GLU A 116 -2.98 -14.45 4.31
C GLU A 116 -2.25 -13.15 4.05
N ILE A 117 -1.04 -13.24 3.50
CA ILE A 117 -0.12 -12.11 3.33
C ILE A 117 -0.25 -11.60 1.90
N ALA A 118 -0.66 -10.33 1.74
CA ALA A 118 -0.62 -9.63 0.48
C ALA A 118 0.61 -8.72 0.43
N TYR A 119 1.51 -8.99 -0.52
CA TYR A 119 2.75 -8.26 -0.71
C TYR A 119 2.66 -7.41 -1.98
N PHE A 120 2.71 -6.09 -1.85
CA PHE A 120 2.48 -5.15 -2.96
C PHE A 120 3.49 -5.32 -4.10
N ASP A 121 4.76 -5.46 -3.77
CA ASP A 121 5.82 -5.55 -4.78
C ASP A 121 5.74 -6.82 -5.65
N GLN A 122 5.26 -7.94 -5.09
CA GLN A 122 5.06 -9.17 -5.84
C GLN A 122 3.97 -9.06 -6.91
N LEU A 123 2.97 -8.20 -6.69
CA LEU A 123 1.88 -8.01 -7.62
C LEU A 123 2.30 -7.25 -8.89
N ARG A 124 3.36 -6.44 -8.83
CA ARG A 124 3.90 -5.72 -10.00
C ARG A 124 4.32 -6.66 -11.11
N ALA A 125 4.98 -7.76 -10.77
CA ALA A 125 5.41 -8.77 -11.72
C ALA A 125 4.26 -9.59 -12.32
N GLN A 126 3.05 -9.49 -11.75
CA GLN A 126 1.88 -10.27 -12.14
C GLN A 126 0.87 -9.51 -13.02
N LEU A 127 1.14 -8.24 -13.36
CA LEU A 127 0.28 -7.51 -14.28
C LEU A 127 0.53 -7.99 -15.71
N ASP A 128 -0.50 -8.57 -16.31
CA ASP A 128 -0.49 -8.91 -17.74
C ASP A 128 -0.91 -7.69 -18.56
N ASP A 129 0.02 -7.19 -19.35
CA ASP A 129 -0.18 -6.01 -20.20
C ASP A 129 -1.28 -6.16 -21.26
N ASN A 130 -1.63 -7.40 -21.60
CA ASN A 130 -2.65 -7.70 -22.61
C ASN A 130 -4.07 -7.74 -22.02
N LYS A 131 -4.20 -7.89 -20.69
CA LYS A 131 -5.50 -7.88 -20.04
C LYS A 131 -6.04 -6.47 -19.89
N THR A 132 -7.35 -6.36 -19.85
CA THR A 132 -8.04 -5.10 -19.52
C THR A 132 -8.00 -4.84 -18.01
N ILE A 133 -8.19 -3.58 -17.61
CA ILE A 133 -8.28 -3.19 -16.20
C ILE A 133 -9.30 -4.05 -15.45
N GLN A 134 -10.48 -4.24 -16.05
CA GLN A 134 -11.55 -5.05 -15.47
C GLN A 134 -11.15 -6.53 -15.32
N GLU A 135 -10.50 -7.11 -16.31
CA GLU A 135 -10.06 -8.51 -16.28
C GLU A 135 -8.98 -8.77 -15.23
N VAL A 136 -8.10 -7.79 -14.96
CA VAL A 136 -7.06 -7.91 -13.93
C VAL A 136 -7.67 -8.04 -12.53
N ILE A 137 -8.79 -7.38 -12.27
CA ILE A 137 -9.42 -7.35 -10.95
C ILE A 137 -10.45 -8.48 -10.78
N ALA A 138 -11.30 -8.69 -11.78
CA ALA A 138 -12.47 -9.56 -11.66
C ALA A 138 -12.39 -10.83 -12.50
N GLU A 139 -11.28 -11.07 -13.22
CA GLU A 139 -11.07 -12.27 -14.07
C GLU A 139 -12.24 -12.57 -15.00
N GLY A 140 -12.87 -11.51 -15.53
CA GLY A 140 -14.02 -11.60 -16.43
C GLY A 140 -15.39 -11.67 -15.74
N GLN A 141 -15.45 -11.54 -14.42
CA GLN A 141 -16.70 -11.44 -13.67
C GLN A 141 -17.16 -9.98 -13.55
N ASP A 142 -18.45 -9.76 -13.38
CA ASP A 142 -19.01 -8.42 -13.17
C ASP A 142 -18.88 -7.92 -11.72
N TYR A 143 -18.44 -8.78 -10.81
CA TYR A 143 -18.43 -8.51 -9.39
C TYR A 143 -17.14 -9.00 -8.75
N VAL A 144 -16.73 -8.28 -7.72
CA VAL A 144 -15.65 -8.67 -6.80
C VAL A 144 -16.23 -8.88 -5.41
N PHE A 145 -15.62 -9.79 -4.65
CA PHE A 145 -15.97 -10.02 -3.25
C PHE A 145 -14.96 -9.29 -2.38
N ILE A 146 -15.42 -8.32 -1.61
CA ILE A 146 -14.60 -7.53 -0.71
C ILE A 146 -15.27 -7.54 0.63
N ASN A 147 -14.58 -7.99 1.65
CA ASN A 147 -15.10 -8.04 3.01
C ASN A 147 -16.40 -8.86 3.12
N GLY A 148 -16.50 -9.97 2.37
CA GLY A 148 -17.70 -10.80 2.35
C GLY A 148 -18.89 -10.18 1.60
N TYR A 149 -18.75 -8.97 1.08
CA TYR A 149 -19.78 -8.29 0.30
C TYR A 149 -19.47 -8.33 -1.19
N ARG A 150 -20.51 -8.55 -1.97
CA ARG A 150 -20.44 -8.50 -3.42
C ARG A 150 -20.51 -7.04 -3.88
N LYS A 151 -19.48 -6.56 -4.57
CA LYS A 151 -19.41 -5.21 -5.12
C LYS A 151 -19.28 -5.28 -6.65
N HIS A 152 -20.03 -4.46 -7.37
CA HIS A 152 -19.92 -4.39 -8.83
C HIS A 152 -18.54 -3.85 -9.23
N ILE A 153 -17.91 -4.46 -10.23
CA ILE A 153 -16.54 -4.12 -10.64
C ILE A 153 -16.39 -2.65 -11.05
N ALA A 154 -17.40 -2.08 -11.72
CA ALA A 154 -17.37 -0.67 -12.11
C ALA A 154 -17.27 0.25 -10.88
N THR A 155 -18.15 0.06 -9.89
CA THR A 155 -18.13 0.84 -8.65
C THR A 155 -16.82 0.64 -7.89
N TYR A 156 -16.27 -0.57 -7.92
CA TYR A 156 -14.98 -0.86 -7.29
C TYR A 156 -13.82 -0.11 -7.96
N LEU A 157 -13.77 -0.09 -9.29
CA LEU A 157 -12.74 0.62 -10.04
C LEU A 157 -12.87 2.15 -9.92
N GLU A 158 -14.10 2.67 -9.81
CA GLU A 158 -14.34 4.09 -9.54
C GLU A 158 -13.77 4.52 -8.19
N ASP A 159 -13.84 3.67 -7.16
CA ASP A 159 -13.21 3.93 -5.86
C ASP A 159 -11.69 4.12 -5.99
N PHE A 160 -11.06 3.43 -6.93
CA PHE A 160 -9.65 3.57 -7.25
C PHE A 160 -9.38 4.62 -8.34
N LEU A 161 -10.31 5.56 -8.55
CA LEU A 161 -10.18 6.71 -9.46
C LEU A 161 -9.98 6.33 -10.92
N PHE A 162 -10.52 5.20 -11.37
CA PHE A 162 -10.56 4.86 -12.78
C PHE A 162 -11.81 5.42 -13.44
N ASP A 163 -11.63 6.03 -14.61
CA ASP A 163 -12.74 6.48 -15.46
C ASP A 163 -13.46 5.25 -16.06
N PRO A 164 -14.80 5.17 -15.97
CA PRO A 164 -15.60 4.11 -16.59
C PRO A 164 -15.29 3.85 -18.07
N ALA A 165 -14.97 4.89 -18.83
CA ALA A 165 -14.59 4.77 -20.23
C ALA A 165 -13.31 3.96 -20.45
N ARG A 166 -12.49 3.80 -19.41
CA ARG A 166 -11.18 3.11 -19.47
C ARG A 166 -11.19 1.69 -18.92
N PHE A 167 -12.27 1.20 -18.33
CA PHE A 167 -12.31 -0.13 -17.72
C PHE A 167 -11.93 -1.26 -18.67
N ARG A 168 -12.21 -1.10 -19.96
CA ARG A 168 -11.85 -2.04 -21.02
C ARG A 168 -10.52 -1.72 -21.72
N SER A 169 -9.79 -0.71 -21.26
CA SER A 169 -8.47 -0.40 -21.82
C SER A 169 -7.47 -1.45 -21.37
N PRO A 170 -6.51 -1.84 -22.25
CA PRO A 170 -5.45 -2.77 -21.86
C PRO A 170 -4.50 -2.13 -20.85
N VAL A 171 -3.95 -2.94 -19.95
CA VAL A 171 -2.98 -2.52 -18.93
C VAL A 171 -1.77 -1.82 -19.56
N ALA A 172 -1.37 -2.27 -20.75
CA ALA A 172 -0.27 -1.65 -21.51
C ALA A 172 -0.46 -0.15 -21.78
N SER A 173 -1.71 0.34 -21.84
CA SER A 173 -2.04 1.75 -22.11
C SER A 173 -2.04 2.64 -20.87
N LEU A 174 -1.82 2.06 -19.68
CA LEU A 174 -1.84 2.79 -18.42
C LEU A 174 -0.54 3.53 -18.17
N SER A 175 -0.63 4.74 -17.62
CA SER A 175 0.51 5.45 -17.04
C SER A 175 1.05 4.72 -15.80
N GLY A 176 2.26 5.07 -15.36
CA GLY A 176 2.86 4.47 -14.16
C GLY A 176 1.98 4.64 -12.91
N GLY A 177 1.39 5.82 -12.68
CA GLY A 177 0.48 6.06 -11.58
C GLY A 177 -0.81 5.24 -11.68
N GLU A 178 -1.40 5.12 -12.88
CA GLU A 178 -2.57 4.28 -13.09
C GLU A 178 -2.27 2.80 -12.89
N ARG A 179 -1.09 2.32 -13.30
CA ARG A 179 -0.64 0.95 -13.03
C ARG A 179 -0.53 0.69 -11.53
N ASN A 180 0.00 1.64 -10.78
CA ASN A 180 0.11 1.51 -9.32
C ASN A 180 -1.26 1.51 -8.64
N ARG A 181 -2.21 2.34 -9.10
CA ARG A 181 -3.60 2.30 -8.62
C ARG A 181 -4.28 0.97 -8.93
N LEU A 182 -4.02 0.41 -10.12
CA LEU A 182 -4.54 -0.92 -10.48
C LEU A 182 -3.96 -2.02 -9.59
N LEU A 183 -2.66 -1.92 -9.25
CA LEU A 183 -2.02 -2.84 -8.32
C LEU A 183 -2.61 -2.75 -6.92
N LEU A 184 -2.90 -1.54 -6.43
CA LEU A 184 -3.60 -1.36 -5.16
C LEU A 184 -5.00 -1.94 -5.22
N ALA A 185 -5.77 -1.67 -6.28
CA ALA A 185 -7.07 -2.27 -6.46
C ALA A 185 -6.99 -3.81 -6.45
N LYS A 186 -6.02 -4.39 -7.14
CA LYS A 186 -5.79 -5.84 -7.13
C LYS A 186 -5.41 -6.35 -5.73
N LEU A 187 -4.55 -5.64 -5.02
CA LEU A 187 -4.14 -5.99 -3.66
C LEU A 187 -5.34 -6.05 -2.71
N PHE A 188 -6.22 -5.05 -2.75
CA PHE A 188 -7.40 -4.98 -1.89
C PHE A 188 -8.57 -5.86 -2.35
N SER A 189 -8.53 -6.40 -3.57
CA SER A 189 -9.50 -7.40 -4.03
C SER A 189 -9.16 -8.82 -3.59
N GLN A 190 -7.93 -9.05 -3.12
CA GLN A 190 -7.50 -10.36 -2.63
C GLN A 190 -7.86 -10.54 -1.15
N PRO A 191 -8.23 -11.75 -0.73
CA PRO A 191 -8.37 -12.05 0.69
C PRO A 191 -7.00 -11.94 1.34
N ALA A 192 -6.84 -11.00 2.26
CA ALA A 192 -5.61 -10.82 3.01
C ALA A 192 -5.90 -10.31 4.41
N ASN A 193 -5.13 -10.78 5.40
CA ASN A 193 -5.21 -10.30 6.77
C ASN A 193 -3.89 -9.68 7.26
N VAL A 194 -2.86 -9.72 6.41
CA VAL A 194 -1.59 -9.00 6.59
C VAL A 194 -1.24 -8.29 5.29
N LEU A 195 -1.10 -6.98 5.35
CA LEU A 195 -0.73 -6.15 4.22
C LEU A 195 0.72 -5.69 4.37
N VAL A 196 1.51 -5.89 3.33
CA VAL A 196 2.93 -5.54 3.30
C VAL A 196 3.20 -4.59 2.14
N LEU A 197 3.64 -3.38 2.48
CA LEU A 197 3.99 -2.33 1.53
C LEU A 197 5.49 -2.06 1.65
N ASP A 198 6.26 -2.40 0.64
CA ASP A 198 7.70 -2.11 0.59
C ASP A 198 7.94 -0.86 -0.27
N GLU A 199 8.44 0.20 0.34
CA GLU A 199 8.71 1.50 -0.28
C GLU A 199 7.55 2.05 -1.17
N PRO A 200 6.29 2.04 -0.69
CA PRO A 200 5.14 2.38 -1.54
C PRO A 200 5.19 3.82 -2.07
N THR A 201 5.88 4.71 -1.37
CA THR A 201 5.95 6.14 -1.70
C THR A 201 6.85 6.46 -2.89
N ASN A 202 7.77 5.56 -3.29
CA ASN A 202 8.71 5.84 -4.37
C ASN A 202 8.03 5.91 -5.74
N ASP A 203 6.92 5.20 -5.91
CA ASP A 203 6.28 4.99 -7.20
C ASP A 203 4.81 5.42 -7.25
N LEU A 204 4.26 5.87 -6.11
CA LEU A 204 2.88 6.32 -6.04
C LEU A 204 2.79 7.83 -6.30
N ASP A 205 1.82 8.23 -7.11
CA ASP A 205 1.45 9.63 -7.27
C ASP A 205 0.69 10.12 -6.01
N MET A 206 0.51 11.44 -5.90
CA MET A 206 -0.13 12.06 -4.73
C MET A 206 -1.56 11.54 -4.53
N ASP A 207 -2.30 11.34 -5.61
CA ASP A 207 -3.69 10.88 -5.56
C ASP A 207 -3.75 9.44 -5.02
N THR A 208 -2.78 8.60 -5.38
CA THR A 208 -2.68 7.20 -4.91
C THR A 208 -2.20 7.12 -3.45
N LEU A 209 -1.31 8.01 -3.03
CA LEU A 209 -0.89 8.11 -1.62
C LEU A 209 -2.05 8.54 -0.73
N GLU A 210 -2.87 9.51 -1.17
CA GLU A 210 -4.06 9.93 -0.45
C GLU A 210 -5.07 8.78 -0.31
N LEU A 211 -5.26 8.00 -1.38
CA LEU A 211 -6.10 6.81 -1.35
C LEU A 211 -5.59 5.80 -0.31
N LEU A 212 -4.29 5.61 -0.24
CA LEU A 212 -3.66 4.67 0.69
C LEU A 212 -3.72 5.16 2.16
N GLU A 213 -3.70 6.48 2.39
CA GLU A 213 -3.88 7.07 3.72
C GLU A 213 -5.33 6.94 4.24
N GLU A 214 -6.31 6.88 3.33
CA GLU A 214 -7.74 6.73 3.67
C GLU A 214 -8.13 5.27 3.98
N LEU A 215 -7.29 4.30 3.59
CA LEU A 215 -7.44 2.86 3.80
C LEU A 215 -6.86 2.42 5.15
#